data_9a1a8c932b8cd5f94c7fa09fdf5ec130
#
_entry.id   9a1a8c932b8cd5f94c7fa09fdf5ec130
#
_cell.length_a   1.000
_cell.length_b   1.000
_cell.length_c   1.000
_cell.angle_alpha   90.00
_cell.angle_beta   90.00
_cell.angle_gamma   90.00
#
_symmetry.space_group_name_H-M   'P 1'
#
loop_
_entity.id
_entity.type
_entity.pdbx_description
1 polymer ?
#
loop_
_entity_poly.entity_id
_entity_poly.type
_entity_poly.pdbx_seq_one_letter_code
_entity_poly.pdbx_strand_id
1 'polypeptide(L)'
;ILWEGRAELRGVQPNRTLRSALPLPDVLRSATPGAYVLVLRDADARRGDGTTAIMPFFVTDIALTAWRGADGLAVQARGYQSAAVTPGLRVALMARNNEVLAETRTDDQGLARFPAALMRGTGPLAPVAIHAETENDLASLSLEAASFDLSDRGATGQPQPGPVDAFLW
;
A
#
# COMPACT_ATOMS: atom_id res chain seq x y z
N ILE A 1 -14.94 15.67 -7.33
CA ILE A 1 -13.73 16.39 -6.87
C ILE A 1 -13.97 16.80 -5.42
N LEU A 2 -13.14 16.31 -4.49
CA LEU A 2 -13.23 16.69 -3.08
C LEU A 2 -12.69 18.12 -2.86
N TRP A 3 -11.60 18.45 -3.54
CA TRP A 3 -10.93 19.74 -3.44
C TRP A 3 -10.17 20.06 -4.73
N GLU A 4 -10.10 21.34 -5.06
CA GLU A 4 -9.29 21.88 -6.13
C GLU A 4 -8.68 23.21 -5.67
N GLY A 5 -7.40 23.44 -5.97
CA GLY A 5 -6.70 24.66 -5.56
C GLY A 5 -5.42 24.87 -6.33
N ARG A 6 -4.76 26.00 -6.04
CA ARG A 6 -3.45 26.35 -6.61
C ARG A 6 -2.44 26.54 -5.50
N ALA A 7 -1.22 26.07 -5.72
CA ALA A 7 -0.08 26.28 -4.84
C ALA A 7 1.02 26.99 -5.60
N GLU A 8 1.55 28.09 -5.03
CA GLU A 8 2.73 28.75 -5.58
C GLU A 8 4.01 28.03 -5.15
N LEU A 9 4.84 27.70 -6.11
CA LEU A 9 6.17 27.15 -5.85
C LEU A 9 7.14 28.31 -5.65
N ARG A 10 7.57 28.56 -4.41
CA ARG A 10 8.52 29.62 -4.07
C ARG A 10 9.96 29.11 -4.14
N GLY A 11 10.87 29.94 -4.66
CA GLY A 11 12.30 29.59 -4.71
C GLY A 11 12.69 28.68 -5.86
N VAL A 12 11.92 28.65 -6.93
CA VAL A 12 12.25 27.93 -8.17
C VAL A 12 13.54 28.48 -8.75
N GLN A 13 14.52 27.60 -9.01
CA GLN A 13 15.77 27.92 -9.66
C GLN A 13 16.01 26.94 -10.82
N PRO A 14 16.57 27.39 -11.95
CA PRO A 14 16.94 26.53 -13.06
C PRO A 14 17.86 25.39 -12.61
N ASN A 15 17.60 24.17 -13.09
CA ASN A 15 18.41 22.98 -12.82
C ASN A 15 18.57 22.59 -11.34
N ARG A 16 17.63 23.00 -10.48
CA ARG A 16 17.60 22.58 -9.07
C ARG A 16 16.28 21.91 -8.73
N THR A 17 16.36 20.81 -7.99
CA THR A 17 15.16 20.16 -7.43
C THR A 17 14.60 21.00 -6.30
N LEU A 18 13.33 21.37 -6.39
CA LEU A 18 12.58 22.02 -5.34
C LEU A 18 11.70 21.00 -4.63
N ARG A 19 11.72 21.02 -3.29
CA ARG A 19 10.77 20.26 -2.46
C ARG A 19 9.78 21.24 -1.87
N SER A 20 8.48 20.98 -2.11
CA SER A 20 7.38 21.77 -1.57
C SER A 20 6.42 20.87 -0.84
N ALA A 21 5.92 21.29 0.32
CA ALA A 21 4.91 20.59 1.09
C ALA A 21 3.51 21.07 0.69
N LEU A 22 2.59 20.13 0.51
CA LEU A 22 1.17 20.43 0.34
C LEU A 22 0.46 20.22 1.68
N PRO A 23 -0.40 21.15 2.15
CA PRO A 23 -1.11 21.05 3.41
C PRO A 23 -2.31 20.07 3.30
N LEU A 24 -2.05 18.80 2.98
CA LEU A 24 -3.08 17.77 2.84
C LEU A 24 -4.01 17.63 4.06
N PRO A 25 -3.54 17.75 5.33
CA PRO A 25 -4.42 17.66 6.48
C PRO A 25 -5.57 18.67 6.46
N ASP A 26 -5.33 19.89 5.95
CA ASP A 26 -6.36 20.92 5.86
C ASP A 26 -7.41 20.59 4.78
N VAL A 27 -6.97 19.98 3.69
CA VAL A 27 -7.83 19.54 2.58
C VAL A 27 -8.66 18.32 2.97
N LEU A 28 -8.09 17.43 3.79
CA LEU A 28 -8.69 16.14 4.13
C LEU A 28 -9.52 16.16 5.42
N ARG A 29 -9.66 17.30 6.11
CA ARG A 29 -10.43 17.40 7.37
C ARG A 29 -11.86 16.86 7.30
N SER A 30 -12.48 16.96 6.13
CA SER A 30 -13.85 16.48 5.88
C SER A 30 -13.88 15.23 5.00
N ALA A 31 -12.72 14.63 4.71
CA ALA A 31 -12.67 13.43 3.90
C ALA A 31 -13.20 12.24 4.71
N THR A 32 -14.12 11.48 4.12
CA THR A 32 -14.53 10.18 4.65
C THR A 32 -13.47 9.13 4.33
N PRO A 33 -13.39 8.04 5.10
CA PRO A 33 -12.52 6.93 4.74
C PRO A 33 -12.76 6.45 3.31
N GLY A 34 -11.68 6.12 2.59
CA GLY A 34 -11.77 5.67 1.20
C GLY A 34 -10.50 5.90 0.39
N ALA A 35 -10.58 5.57 -0.90
CA ALA A 35 -9.51 5.76 -1.86
C ALA A 35 -9.62 7.13 -2.55
N TYR A 36 -8.50 7.84 -2.65
CA TYR A 36 -8.38 9.15 -3.24
C TYR A 36 -7.24 9.21 -4.24
N VAL A 37 -7.30 10.18 -5.12
CA VAL A 37 -6.23 10.47 -6.08
C VAL A 37 -5.87 11.93 -5.99
N LEU A 38 -4.60 12.22 -5.72
CA LEU A 38 -4.02 13.55 -5.86
C LEU A 38 -3.50 13.71 -7.29
N VAL A 39 -3.97 14.72 -7.98
CA VAL A 39 -3.51 15.09 -9.32
C VAL A 39 -2.86 16.47 -9.23
N LEU A 40 -1.57 16.53 -9.55
CA LEU A 40 -0.81 17.77 -9.63
C LEU A 40 -0.55 18.10 -11.10
N ARG A 41 -0.85 19.32 -11.48
CA ARG A 41 -0.61 19.81 -12.84
C ARG A 41 0.08 21.16 -12.79
N ASP A 42 0.96 21.39 -13.75
CA ASP A 42 1.47 22.74 -13.98
C ASP A 42 0.33 23.64 -14.48
N ALA A 43 0.03 24.70 -13.73
CA ALA A 43 -1.05 25.62 -14.03
C ALA A 43 -0.76 26.51 -15.23
N ASP A 44 0.52 26.74 -15.52
CA ASP A 44 0.97 27.66 -16.57
C ASP A 44 1.36 26.94 -17.87
N ALA A 45 1.35 25.60 -17.84
CA ALA A 45 1.66 24.80 -19.02
C ALA A 45 0.59 24.99 -20.11
N ARG A 46 1.06 25.21 -21.34
CA ARG A 46 0.20 25.19 -22.51
C ARG A 46 -0.43 23.80 -22.66
N ARG A 47 -1.66 23.74 -23.20
CA ARG A 47 -2.38 22.50 -23.44
C ARG A 47 -1.48 21.51 -24.19
N GLY A 48 -1.08 20.43 -23.54
CA GLY A 48 -0.24 19.36 -24.11
C GLY A 48 1.20 19.30 -23.60
N ASP A 49 1.76 20.38 -23.03
CA ASP A 49 3.17 20.43 -22.59
C ASP A 49 3.34 20.27 -21.07
N GLY A 50 2.28 20.22 -20.30
CA GLY A 50 2.36 20.22 -18.83
C GLY A 50 2.63 18.84 -18.24
N THR A 51 3.57 18.80 -17.32
CA THR A 51 3.78 17.61 -16.48
C THR A 51 2.59 17.40 -15.55
N THR A 52 2.03 16.19 -15.57
CA THR A 52 0.99 15.76 -14.63
C THR A 52 1.56 14.69 -13.74
N ALA A 53 1.46 14.84 -12.43
CA ALA A 53 1.75 13.81 -11.46
C ALA A 53 0.45 13.31 -10.83
N ILE A 54 0.32 12.01 -10.71
CA ILE A 54 -0.85 11.33 -10.15
C ILE A 54 -0.38 10.45 -9.00
N MET A 55 -0.99 10.62 -7.82
CA MET A 55 -0.66 9.83 -6.64
C MET A 55 -1.95 9.31 -6.00
N PRO A 56 -2.23 8.01 -6.09
CA PRO A 56 -3.31 7.39 -5.32
C PRO A 56 -2.91 7.30 -3.84
N PHE A 57 -3.89 7.47 -2.93
CA PHE A 57 -3.70 7.29 -1.50
C PHE A 57 -5.01 6.91 -0.82
N PHE A 58 -4.93 6.43 0.40
CA PHE A 58 -6.09 6.07 1.21
C PHE A 58 -6.21 7.01 2.42
N VAL A 59 -7.45 7.37 2.75
CA VAL A 59 -7.82 7.91 4.05
C VAL A 59 -8.49 6.77 4.80
N THR A 60 -7.84 6.26 5.84
CA THR A 60 -8.28 5.04 6.52
C THR A 60 -7.76 5.02 7.95
N ASP A 61 -8.51 4.38 8.86
CA ASP A 61 -8.01 4.00 10.19
C ASP A 61 -7.50 2.54 10.24
N ILE A 62 -7.57 1.81 9.12
CA ILE A 62 -7.08 0.43 9.04
C ILE A 62 -5.58 0.44 8.74
N ALA A 63 -4.75 0.03 9.71
CA ALA A 63 -3.33 -0.21 9.53
C ALA A 63 -3.08 -1.69 9.22
N LEU A 64 -2.40 -1.98 8.12
CA LEU A 64 -2.07 -3.33 7.67
C LEU A 64 -0.56 -3.57 7.73
N THR A 65 -0.18 -4.73 8.24
CA THR A 65 1.20 -5.25 8.16
C THR A 65 1.14 -6.66 7.62
N ALA A 66 2.01 -6.99 6.68
CA ALA A 66 2.05 -8.32 6.08
C ALA A 66 3.44 -8.95 6.20
N TRP A 67 3.46 -10.25 6.49
CA TRP A 67 4.68 -11.08 6.52
C TRP A 67 4.50 -12.25 5.56
N ARG A 68 5.45 -12.42 4.68
CA ARG A 68 5.48 -13.55 3.76
C ARG A 68 6.58 -14.53 4.19
N GLY A 69 6.20 -15.79 4.36
CA GLY A 69 7.09 -16.86 4.79
C GLY A 69 6.84 -18.15 4.03
N ALA A 70 7.50 -19.23 4.46
CA ALA A 70 7.33 -20.58 3.89
C ALA A 70 5.88 -21.07 3.99
N ASP A 71 5.17 -20.70 5.06
CA ASP A 71 3.79 -21.13 5.33
C ASP A 71 2.73 -20.31 4.57
N GLY A 72 3.15 -19.23 3.90
CA GLY A 72 2.27 -18.34 3.16
C GLY A 72 2.38 -16.88 3.57
N LEU A 73 1.24 -16.20 3.61
CA LEU A 73 1.13 -14.79 3.96
C LEU A 73 0.30 -14.64 5.23
N ALA A 74 0.85 -13.95 6.22
CA ALA A 74 0.12 -13.48 7.40
C ALA A 74 -0.09 -11.98 7.29
N VAL A 75 -1.28 -11.51 7.58
CA VAL A 75 -1.67 -10.10 7.57
C VAL A 75 -2.24 -9.74 8.93
N GLN A 76 -1.68 -8.74 9.58
CA GLN A 76 -2.24 -8.18 10.81
C GLN A 76 -2.92 -6.85 10.51
N ALA A 77 -4.12 -6.70 11.04
CA ALA A 77 -4.89 -5.47 11.00
C ALA A 77 -5.03 -4.84 12.39
N ARG A 78 -4.81 -3.53 12.46
CA ARG A 78 -4.97 -2.70 13.65
C ARG A 78 -5.65 -1.39 13.30
N GLY A 79 -6.28 -0.75 14.28
CA GLY A 79 -6.66 0.66 14.14
C GLY A 79 -5.42 1.54 14.13
N TYR A 80 -5.32 2.44 13.15
CA TYR A 80 -4.16 3.33 13.02
C TYR A 80 -4.03 4.27 14.22
N GLN A 81 -5.15 4.80 14.73
CA GLN A 81 -5.17 5.70 15.88
C GLN A 81 -5.08 4.97 17.22
N SER A 82 -5.77 3.85 17.34
CA SER A 82 -5.89 3.11 18.62
C SER A 82 -4.77 2.10 18.85
N ALA A 83 -4.08 1.66 17.79
CA ALA A 83 -3.19 0.52 17.76
C ALA A 83 -3.84 -0.81 18.21
N ALA A 84 -5.14 -0.81 18.48
CA ALA A 84 -5.88 -2.00 18.87
C ALA A 84 -6.02 -2.96 17.68
N VAL A 85 -6.00 -4.26 17.94
CA VAL A 85 -6.27 -5.27 16.91
C VAL A 85 -7.69 -5.13 16.39
N THR A 86 -7.92 -5.50 15.13
CA THR A 86 -9.22 -5.42 14.46
C THR A 86 -9.70 -6.84 14.11
N PRO A 87 -10.44 -7.52 15.01
CA PRO A 87 -11.00 -8.84 14.74
C PRO A 87 -12.15 -8.77 13.72
N GLY A 88 -12.35 -9.86 12.98
CA GLY A 88 -13.48 -10.02 12.06
C GLY A 88 -13.41 -9.16 10.80
N LEU A 89 -12.32 -8.39 10.60
CA LEU A 89 -12.11 -7.58 9.41
C LEU A 89 -12.00 -8.47 8.17
N ARG A 90 -12.73 -8.11 7.12
CA ARG A 90 -12.64 -8.78 5.82
C ARG A 90 -11.32 -8.43 5.15
N VAL A 91 -10.57 -9.46 4.74
CA VAL A 91 -9.26 -9.33 4.10
C VAL A 91 -9.24 -10.17 2.82
N ALA A 92 -8.95 -9.54 1.70
CA ALA A 92 -8.88 -10.16 0.39
C ALA A 92 -7.45 -10.10 -0.17
N LEU A 93 -6.98 -11.22 -0.70
CA LEU A 93 -5.74 -11.31 -1.47
C LEU A 93 -6.04 -11.08 -2.94
N MET A 94 -5.41 -10.06 -3.52
CA MET A 94 -5.67 -9.60 -4.89
C MET A 94 -4.59 -10.05 -5.87
N ALA A 95 -5.02 -10.54 -7.01
CA ALA A 95 -4.17 -10.82 -8.15
C ALA A 95 -3.85 -9.54 -8.95
N ARG A 96 -2.81 -9.62 -9.80
CA ARG A 96 -2.40 -8.54 -10.70
C ARG A 96 -3.49 -8.13 -11.71
N ASN A 97 -4.36 -9.05 -12.10
CA ASN A 97 -5.51 -8.79 -12.99
C ASN A 97 -6.75 -8.29 -12.23
N ASN A 98 -6.62 -7.93 -10.94
CA ASN A 98 -7.67 -7.51 -10.02
C ASN A 98 -8.68 -8.60 -9.60
N GLU A 99 -8.40 -9.86 -9.88
CA GLU A 99 -9.21 -10.96 -9.33
C GLU A 99 -8.91 -11.17 -7.84
N VAL A 100 -9.91 -11.57 -7.08
CA VAL A 100 -9.77 -12.01 -5.70
C VAL A 100 -9.28 -13.46 -5.69
N LEU A 101 -8.04 -13.69 -5.29
CA LEU A 101 -7.46 -15.03 -5.19
C LEU A 101 -8.02 -15.81 -3.99
N ALA A 102 -8.23 -15.11 -2.88
CA ALA A 102 -8.83 -15.64 -1.68
C ALA A 102 -9.31 -14.51 -0.78
N GLU A 103 -10.26 -14.85 0.08
CA GLU A 103 -10.83 -13.96 1.09
C GLU A 103 -10.90 -14.67 2.42
N THR A 104 -10.61 -13.96 3.50
CA THR A 104 -10.73 -14.45 4.87
C THR A 104 -11.08 -13.29 5.81
N ARG A 105 -11.24 -13.61 7.10
CA ARG A 105 -11.40 -12.60 8.16
C ARG A 105 -10.29 -12.70 9.17
N THR A 106 -9.96 -11.59 9.79
CA THR A 106 -9.02 -11.57 10.90
C THR A 106 -9.60 -12.31 12.12
N ASP A 107 -8.73 -13.03 12.81
CA ASP A 107 -9.02 -13.70 14.09
C ASP A 107 -9.05 -12.71 15.27
N ASP A 108 -9.22 -13.21 16.50
CA ASP A 108 -9.26 -12.40 17.73
C ASP A 108 -7.95 -11.65 18.00
N GLN A 109 -6.84 -12.05 17.35
CA GLN A 109 -5.56 -11.36 17.39
C GLN A 109 -5.39 -10.36 16.25
N GLY A 110 -6.42 -10.15 15.42
CA GLY A 110 -6.38 -9.31 14.24
C GLY A 110 -5.55 -9.90 13.09
N LEU A 111 -5.34 -11.22 13.05
CA LEU A 111 -4.54 -11.90 12.04
C LEU A 111 -5.42 -12.61 11.01
N ALA A 112 -5.13 -12.37 9.73
CA ALA A 112 -5.63 -13.13 8.59
C ALA A 112 -4.47 -13.92 7.97
N ARG A 113 -4.72 -15.17 7.51
CA ARG A 113 -3.68 -16.03 6.93
C ARG A 113 -4.11 -16.56 5.58
N PHE A 114 -3.16 -16.56 4.65
CA PHE A 114 -3.30 -17.14 3.31
C PHE A 114 -2.24 -18.21 3.10
N PRO A 115 -2.61 -19.42 2.70
CA PRO A 115 -1.66 -20.53 2.55
C PRO A 115 -0.64 -20.28 1.44
N ALA A 116 0.55 -20.90 1.56
CA ALA A 116 1.65 -20.74 0.62
C ALA A 116 1.29 -21.07 -0.84
N ALA A 117 0.31 -21.94 -1.07
CA ALA A 117 -0.14 -22.27 -2.42
C ALA A 117 -0.65 -21.05 -3.19
N LEU A 118 -1.31 -20.10 -2.51
CA LEU A 118 -1.79 -18.85 -3.12
C LEU A 118 -0.65 -17.89 -3.49
N MET A 119 0.50 -18.02 -2.87
CA MET A 119 1.68 -17.19 -3.13
C MET A 119 2.47 -17.60 -4.37
N ARG A 120 2.12 -18.70 -5.02
CA ARG A 120 2.83 -19.28 -6.19
C ARG A 120 2.28 -18.80 -7.54
N GLY A 121 1.20 -18.01 -7.52
CA GLY A 121 0.62 -17.43 -8.74
C GLY A 121 1.65 -16.59 -9.50
N THR A 122 1.60 -16.64 -10.84
CA THR A 122 2.49 -15.89 -11.74
C THR A 122 1.69 -15.14 -12.79
N GLY A 123 2.32 -14.16 -13.45
CA GLY A 123 1.66 -13.37 -14.48
C GLY A 123 0.42 -12.65 -13.97
N PRO A 124 -0.73 -12.75 -14.64
CA PRO A 124 -1.97 -12.08 -14.23
C PRO A 124 -2.51 -12.53 -12.87
N LEU A 125 -2.22 -13.79 -12.48
CA LEU A 125 -2.66 -14.37 -11.20
C LEU A 125 -1.60 -14.25 -10.09
N ALA A 126 -0.53 -13.49 -10.29
CA ALA A 126 0.43 -13.20 -9.23
C ALA A 126 -0.25 -12.40 -8.10
N PRO A 127 -0.10 -12.81 -6.82
CA PRO A 127 -0.62 -12.05 -5.69
C PRO A 127 0.16 -10.74 -5.54
N VAL A 128 -0.50 -9.59 -5.61
CA VAL A 128 0.15 -8.27 -5.64
C VAL A 128 -0.32 -7.32 -4.56
N ALA A 129 -1.49 -7.54 -3.96
CA ALA A 129 -2.00 -6.65 -2.93
C ALA A 129 -2.92 -7.37 -1.94
N ILE A 130 -3.06 -6.76 -0.77
CA ILE A 130 -4.08 -7.06 0.22
C ILE A 130 -5.06 -5.90 0.23
N HIS A 131 -6.35 -6.19 0.16
CA HIS A 131 -7.42 -5.25 0.47
C HIS A 131 -8.06 -5.65 1.78
N ALA A 132 -8.35 -4.68 2.63
CA ALA A 132 -9.07 -4.89 3.87
C ALA A 132 -10.18 -3.85 3.98
N GLU A 133 -11.37 -4.27 4.34
CA GLU A 133 -12.54 -3.40 4.33
C GLU A 133 -13.52 -3.68 5.46
N THR A 134 -14.17 -2.61 5.89
CA THR A 134 -15.40 -2.60 6.68
C THR A 134 -16.52 -1.99 5.83
N GLU A 135 -17.69 -1.79 6.40
CA GLU A 135 -18.79 -1.08 5.72
C GLU A 135 -18.42 0.36 5.33
N ASN A 136 -17.53 1.00 6.10
CA ASN A 136 -17.26 2.43 5.99
C ASN A 136 -15.78 2.76 5.81
N ASP A 137 -14.89 1.78 5.72
CA ASP A 137 -13.45 2.03 5.61
C ASP A 137 -12.77 0.98 4.72
N LEU A 138 -11.74 1.41 4.00
CA LEU A 138 -10.98 0.59 3.06
C LEU A 138 -9.50 0.91 3.18
N ALA A 139 -8.68 -0.13 3.30
CA ALA A 139 -7.23 -0.05 3.20
C ALA A 139 -6.69 -1.01 2.15
N SER A 140 -5.57 -0.65 1.53
CA SER A 140 -4.86 -1.52 0.61
C SER A 140 -3.37 -1.51 0.93
N LEU A 141 -2.75 -2.69 0.89
CA LEU A 141 -1.33 -2.89 1.08
C LEU A 141 -0.74 -3.60 -0.15
N SER A 142 0.19 -2.94 -0.84
CA SER A 142 0.93 -3.56 -1.94
C SER A 142 1.92 -4.60 -1.40
N LEU A 143 1.93 -5.78 -2.00
CA LEU A 143 2.90 -6.84 -1.72
C LEU A 143 4.17 -6.72 -2.58
N GLU A 144 4.17 -5.82 -3.56
CA GLU A 144 5.29 -5.55 -4.47
C GLU A 144 6.13 -4.33 -4.03
N ALA A 145 5.51 -3.38 -3.33
CA ALA A 145 6.18 -2.18 -2.86
C ALA A 145 6.85 -2.44 -1.52
N ALA A 146 8.17 -2.34 -1.51
CA ALA A 146 9.02 -2.28 -0.34
C ALA A 146 8.98 -3.50 0.60
N SER A 147 9.76 -4.52 0.28
CA SER A 147 10.43 -5.26 1.33
C SER A 147 11.19 -4.26 2.21
N PHE A 148 10.98 -4.33 3.52
CA PHE A 148 11.75 -3.52 4.47
C PHE A 148 13.21 -3.95 4.38
N ASP A 149 14.04 -3.12 3.75
CA ASP A 149 15.46 -3.41 3.57
C ASP A 149 16.21 -3.06 4.86
N LEU A 150 16.72 -4.08 5.52
CA LEU A 150 17.55 -3.97 6.71
C LEU A 150 19.03 -4.23 6.41
N SER A 151 19.43 -4.22 5.15
CA SER A 151 20.81 -4.55 4.73
C SER A 151 21.83 -3.58 5.34
N ASP A 152 21.48 -2.32 5.55
CA ASP A 152 22.27 -1.31 6.24
C ASP A 152 22.46 -1.59 7.75
N ARG A 153 21.60 -2.45 8.32
CA ARG A 153 21.65 -2.90 9.72
C ARG A 153 22.26 -4.30 9.87
N GLY A 154 22.85 -4.85 8.81
CA GLY A 154 23.44 -6.19 8.81
C GLY A 154 22.44 -7.35 8.82
N ALA A 155 21.16 -7.05 8.65
CA ALA A 155 20.11 -8.04 8.49
C ALA A 155 19.79 -8.20 7.00
N THR A 156 20.64 -8.93 6.29
CA THR A 156 20.32 -9.40 4.93
C THR A 156 19.25 -10.47 5.08
N GLY A 157 18.01 -10.16 4.66
CA GLY A 157 16.97 -11.18 4.58
C GLY A 157 17.43 -12.32 3.66
N GLN A 158 17.29 -13.55 4.10
CA GLN A 158 17.52 -14.66 3.20
C GLN A 158 16.49 -14.62 2.07
N PRO A 159 16.90 -14.87 0.81
CA PRO A 159 15.93 -15.08 -0.26
C PRO A 159 14.97 -16.18 0.17
N GLN A 160 13.70 -16.09 -0.26
CA GLN A 160 12.75 -17.16 0.00
C GLN A 160 13.37 -18.48 -0.52
N PRO A 161 13.37 -19.55 0.29
CA PRO A 161 13.85 -20.84 -0.17
C PRO A 161 13.12 -21.23 -1.44
N GLY A 162 13.89 -21.58 -2.48
CA GLY A 162 13.37 -22.17 -3.70
C GLY A 162 12.72 -23.53 -3.40
N PRO A 163 12.13 -24.18 -4.41
CA PRO A 163 11.56 -25.51 -4.24
C PRO A 163 12.60 -26.57 -3.79
N VAL A 164 13.90 -26.26 -3.91
CA VAL A 164 15.02 -27.07 -3.41
C VAL A 164 16.14 -26.13 -2.96
N ASP A 165 16.47 -26.15 -1.67
CA ASP A 165 17.71 -25.56 -1.12
C ASP A 165 18.74 -26.67 -0.93
N ALA A 166 19.89 -26.54 -1.59
CA ALA A 166 21.02 -27.43 -1.39
C ALA A 166 22.09 -26.73 -0.54
N PHE A 167 22.39 -27.28 0.64
CA PHE A 167 23.51 -26.86 1.47
C PHE A 167 24.68 -27.79 1.19
N LEU A 168 25.81 -27.25 0.72
CA LEU A 168 27.08 -27.95 0.62
C LEU A 168 27.91 -27.62 1.87
N TRP A 169 28.34 -28.67 2.58
CA TRP A 169 29.21 -28.57 3.76
C TRP A 169 30.67 -28.65 3.34
#